data_f0e7c761a6e89c9d97b3caeab63090b0
#
_entry.id   f0e7c761a6e89c9d97b3caeab63090b0
#
_cell.length_a   1.000
_cell.length_b   1.000
_cell.length_c   1.000
_cell.angle_alpha   90.00
_cell.angle_beta   90.00
_cell.angle_gamma   90.00
#
_symmetry.space_group_name_H-M   'P 1'
#
loop_
_entity.id
_entity.type
_entity.pdbx_description
1 polymer ?
#
loop_
_entity_poly.entity_id
_entity_poly.type
_entity_poly.pdbx_seq_one_letter_code
_entity_poly.pdbx_strand_id
1 'polypeptide(L)'
;MQIFSTRWLGAFLAAFLLICLRPALAAEPLVDTAWLKANLGKPGLVVLDVQHPGDYLKSHIPGAVHTDFDKSGWRQERADKVPDMLPTDTSKLATHIGALGIDNHSHVVLVPPGRNHGDMGWATRIYWTFKVFGHDQVSILNGGMAAWAKDKTNPLQAGAVQAAAKTFTV
;
A
#
# COMPACT_ATOMS: atom_id res chain seq x y z
N MET A 1 -19.54 55.98 -19.75
CA MET A 1 -20.20 54.90 -19.04
C MET A 1 -19.92 53.64 -19.82
N GLN A 2 -18.81 52.93 -19.44
CA GLN A 2 -18.36 51.71 -20.17
C GLN A 2 -18.91 50.48 -19.46
N ILE A 3 -19.66 49.70 -20.20
CA ILE A 3 -20.23 48.44 -19.75
C ILE A 3 -19.14 47.35 -19.94
N PHE A 4 -18.45 46.99 -18.87
CA PHE A 4 -17.54 45.85 -18.88
C PHE A 4 -18.36 44.53 -18.96
N SER A 5 -18.18 43.77 -20.04
CA SER A 5 -18.97 42.60 -20.33
C SER A 5 -18.58 41.42 -19.39
N THR A 6 -19.56 40.90 -18.68
CA THR A 6 -19.51 39.73 -17.77
C THR A 6 -19.16 38.40 -18.44
N ARG A 7 -18.80 38.39 -19.72
CA ARG A 7 -18.53 37.15 -20.51
C ARG A 7 -17.18 36.50 -20.21
N TRP A 8 -16.22 37.22 -19.63
CA TRP A 8 -14.89 36.69 -19.34
C TRP A 8 -14.74 35.95 -18.01
N LEU A 9 -15.60 36.24 -17.03
CA LEU A 9 -15.57 35.53 -15.73
C LEU A 9 -15.99 34.06 -15.84
N GLY A 10 -16.90 33.72 -16.76
CA GLY A 10 -17.34 32.35 -16.95
C GLY A 10 -16.28 31.41 -17.54
N ALA A 11 -15.42 31.96 -18.41
CA ALA A 11 -14.36 31.19 -19.07
C ALA A 11 -13.21 30.81 -18.10
N PHE A 12 -12.89 31.68 -17.14
CA PHE A 12 -11.87 31.39 -16.12
C PHE A 12 -12.33 30.36 -15.08
N LEU A 13 -13.62 30.36 -14.71
CA LEU A 13 -14.15 29.38 -13.76
C LEU A 13 -14.20 27.97 -14.37
N ALA A 14 -14.56 27.84 -15.66
CA ALA A 14 -14.58 26.56 -16.36
C ALA A 14 -13.16 25.98 -16.55
N ALA A 15 -12.15 26.81 -16.82
CA ALA A 15 -10.76 26.38 -16.93
C ALA A 15 -10.18 25.90 -15.61
N PHE A 16 -10.60 26.49 -14.47
CA PHE A 16 -10.13 26.08 -13.14
C PHE A 16 -10.72 24.74 -12.67
N LEU A 17 -11.97 24.43 -13.07
CA LEU A 17 -12.60 23.13 -12.75
C LEU A 17 -12.01 21.94 -13.53
N LEU A 18 -11.46 22.17 -14.73
CA LEU A 18 -10.85 21.11 -15.54
C LEU A 18 -9.45 20.68 -15.06
N ILE A 19 -8.80 21.48 -14.22
CA ILE A 19 -7.46 21.18 -13.70
C ILE A 19 -7.51 20.17 -12.52
N CYS A 20 -8.66 19.97 -11.87
CA CYS A 20 -8.79 19.11 -10.67
C CYS A 20 -9.15 17.66 -10.93
N LEU A 21 -9.47 17.28 -12.17
CA LEU A 21 -9.81 15.88 -12.54
C LEU A 21 -8.61 15.20 -13.23
N ARG A 22 -7.50 15.05 -12.50
CA ARG A 22 -6.50 14.07 -12.91
C ARG A 22 -7.01 12.70 -12.45
N PRO A 23 -7.28 11.73 -13.35
CA PRO A 23 -7.51 10.37 -12.93
C PRO A 23 -6.27 9.94 -12.12
N ALA A 24 -6.49 9.42 -10.92
CA ALA A 24 -5.42 8.80 -10.17
C ALA A 24 -4.92 7.61 -11.00
N LEU A 25 -3.78 7.77 -11.67
CA LEU A 25 -3.15 6.65 -12.36
C LEU A 25 -2.77 5.61 -11.31
N ALA A 26 -3.00 4.32 -11.64
CA ALA A 26 -2.53 3.22 -10.80
C ALA A 26 -1.03 3.36 -10.55
N ALA A 27 -0.58 2.98 -9.35
CA ALA A 27 0.83 2.93 -9.06
C ALA A 27 1.53 1.84 -9.89
N GLU A 28 2.82 2.02 -10.17
CA GLU A 28 3.63 0.99 -10.81
C GLU A 28 3.60 -0.29 -9.96
N PRO A 29 3.33 -1.46 -10.57
CA PRO A 29 3.21 -2.72 -9.82
C PRO A 29 4.47 -3.11 -9.05
N LEU A 30 5.65 -2.76 -9.57
CA LEU A 30 6.94 -3.01 -8.94
C LEU A 30 7.69 -1.69 -8.77
N VAL A 31 8.27 -1.49 -7.58
CA VAL A 31 9.20 -0.41 -7.29
C VAL A 31 10.53 -0.99 -6.85
N ASP A 32 11.63 -0.30 -7.14
CA ASP A 32 12.95 -0.71 -6.69
C ASP A 32 13.34 -0.07 -5.34
N THR A 33 14.47 -0.50 -4.79
CA THR A 33 14.99 -0.01 -3.51
C THR A 33 15.37 1.47 -3.56
N ALA A 34 15.84 1.97 -4.70
CA ALA A 34 16.21 3.37 -4.88
C ALA A 34 14.96 4.27 -4.86
N TRP A 35 13.92 3.86 -5.57
CA TRP A 35 12.63 4.53 -5.52
C TRP A 35 12.06 4.58 -4.10
N LEU A 36 12.04 3.44 -3.40
CA LEU A 36 11.52 3.39 -2.03
C LEU A 36 12.34 4.28 -1.08
N LYS A 37 13.68 4.23 -1.17
CA LYS A 37 14.57 5.09 -0.37
C LYS A 37 14.27 6.58 -0.58
N ALA A 38 14.04 7.01 -1.81
CA ALA A 38 13.74 8.40 -2.15
C ALA A 38 12.32 8.86 -1.72
N ASN A 39 11.42 7.91 -1.43
CA ASN A 39 10.04 8.19 -1.07
C ASN A 39 9.71 7.85 0.40
N LEU A 40 10.62 7.21 1.11
CA LEU A 40 10.41 6.80 2.50
C LEU A 40 10.05 8.00 3.39
N GLY A 41 9.01 7.85 4.20
CA GLY A 41 8.51 8.89 5.09
C GLY A 41 7.66 9.98 4.43
N LYS A 42 7.41 9.92 3.12
CA LYS A 42 6.50 10.88 2.47
C LYS A 42 5.05 10.65 2.92
N PRO A 43 4.28 11.74 3.11
CA PRO A 43 2.86 11.63 3.43
C PRO A 43 2.12 10.75 2.42
N GLY A 44 1.24 9.88 2.91
CA GLY A 44 0.47 8.97 2.08
C GLY A 44 1.18 7.70 1.63
N LEU A 45 2.50 7.57 1.81
CA LEU A 45 3.20 6.30 1.58
C LEU A 45 3.14 5.43 2.84
N VAL A 46 2.70 4.20 2.69
CA VAL A 46 2.71 3.18 3.75
C VAL A 46 3.54 1.99 3.28
N VAL A 47 4.59 1.68 4.02
CA VAL A 47 5.38 0.46 3.80
C VAL A 47 4.76 -0.66 4.62
N LEU A 48 4.26 -1.69 3.93
CA LEU A 48 3.60 -2.85 4.54
C LEU A 48 4.51 -4.07 4.46
N ASP A 49 5.12 -4.39 5.58
CA ASP A 49 6.02 -5.53 5.70
C ASP A 49 5.22 -6.83 5.87
N VAL A 50 5.55 -7.84 5.07
CA VAL A 50 4.92 -9.16 5.08
C VAL A 50 5.90 -10.28 5.43
N GLN A 51 7.00 -9.96 6.10
CA GLN A 51 7.91 -10.94 6.67
C GLN A 51 7.22 -11.78 7.76
N HIS A 52 7.84 -12.89 8.18
CA HIS A 52 7.43 -13.54 9.42
C HIS A 52 7.58 -12.58 10.60
N PRO A 53 6.65 -12.61 11.60
CA PRO A 53 6.66 -11.65 12.71
C PRO A 53 8.01 -11.55 13.43
N GLY A 54 8.69 -12.70 13.64
CA GLY A 54 10.00 -12.73 14.29
C GLY A 54 11.12 -12.08 13.48
N ASP A 55 11.06 -12.13 12.15
CA ASP A 55 12.04 -11.47 11.26
C ASP A 55 11.78 -9.96 11.21
N TYR A 56 10.51 -9.56 11.07
CA TYR A 56 10.11 -8.16 11.14
C TYR A 56 10.56 -7.48 12.43
N LEU A 57 10.32 -8.11 13.59
CA LEU A 57 10.71 -7.54 14.89
C LEU A 57 12.22 -7.37 15.04
N LYS A 58 13.01 -8.20 14.37
CA LYS A 58 14.47 -8.09 14.37
C LYS A 58 14.96 -6.99 13.44
N SER A 59 14.35 -6.89 12.24
CA SER A 59 14.82 -5.94 11.23
C SER A 59 13.78 -5.73 10.14
N HIS A 60 13.43 -4.46 9.89
CA HIS A 60 12.54 -4.02 8.83
C HIS A 60 12.91 -2.64 8.31
N ILE A 61 12.29 -2.19 7.25
CA ILE A 61 12.45 -0.84 6.69
C ILE A 61 11.85 0.18 7.68
N PRO A 62 12.52 1.29 8.00
CA PRO A 62 12.04 2.25 8.98
C PRO A 62 10.60 2.72 8.71
N GLY A 63 9.78 2.69 9.76
CA GLY A 63 8.38 3.07 9.70
C GLY A 63 7.45 2.04 9.05
N ALA A 64 7.97 0.91 8.59
CA ALA A 64 7.12 -0.17 8.05
C ALA A 64 6.21 -0.75 9.12
N VAL A 65 4.93 -0.87 8.80
CA VAL A 65 3.94 -1.60 9.60
C VAL A 65 3.89 -3.04 9.15
N HIS A 66 3.49 -3.95 10.03
CA HIS A 66 3.53 -5.39 9.76
C HIS A 66 2.14 -6.01 9.62
N THR A 67 2.02 -6.94 8.67
CA THR A 67 0.87 -7.85 8.56
C THR A 67 1.34 -9.29 8.40
N ASP A 68 0.67 -10.21 9.10
CA ASP A 68 0.91 -11.66 8.96
C ASP A 68 -0.03 -12.21 7.89
N PHE A 69 0.53 -12.71 6.78
CA PHE A 69 -0.25 -13.25 5.67
C PHE A 69 -1.22 -14.36 6.10
N ASP A 70 -0.78 -15.22 7.02
CA ASP A 70 -1.56 -16.39 7.44
C ASP A 70 -2.62 -16.07 8.50
N LYS A 71 -2.38 -15.05 9.34
CA LYS A 71 -3.19 -14.80 10.54
C LYS A 71 -4.03 -13.53 10.49
N SER A 72 -3.69 -12.59 9.59
CA SER A 72 -4.37 -11.28 9.53
C SER A 72 -5.61 -11.24 8.63
N GLY A 73 -6.08 -12.39 8.16
CA GLY A 73 -7.35 -12.49 7.42
C GLY A 73 -7.23 -12.26 5.92
N TRP A 74 -6.02 -12.28 5.35
CA TRP A 74 -5.81 -12.15 3.90
C TRP A 74 -6.35 -13.32 3.09
N ARG A 75 -6.60 -14.46 3.75
CA ARG A 75 -7.11 -15.68 3.15
C ARG A 75 -8.02 -16.43 4.12
N GLN A 76 -8.88 -17.27 3.57
CA GLN A 76 -9.67 -18.25 4.33
C GLN A 76 -9.76 -19.57 3.57
N GLU A 77 -9.95 -20.67 4.29
CA GLU A 77 -10.33 -21.95 3.73
C GLU A 77 -11.86 -22.01 3.62
N ARG A 78 -12.37 -22.47 2.49
CA ARG A 78 -13.80 -22.73 2.31
C ARG A 78 -14.23 -24.04 2.98
N ALA A 79 -15.55 -24.19 3.20
CA ALA A 79 -16.13 -25.41 3.76
C ALA A 79 -15.82 -26.67 2.92
N ASP A 80 -15.63 -26.52 1.62
CA ASP A 80 -15.24 -27.59 0.68
C ASP A 80 -13.71 -27.83 0.62
N LYS A 81 -12.98 -27.28 1.59
CA LYS A 81 -11.50 -27.40 1.72
C LYS A 81 -10.69 -26.74 0.61
N VAL A 82 -11.28 -25.85 -0.17
CA VAL A 82 -10.53 -25.01 -1.09
C VAL A 82 -9.77 -23.94 -0.29
N PRO A 83 -8.43 -23.95 -0.30
CA PRO A 83 -7.62 -23.00 0.47
C PRO A 83 -7.51 -21.64 -0.24
N ASP A 84 -6.99 -20.67 0.49
CA ASP A 84 -6.54 -19.37 -0.03
C ASP A 84 -7.62 -18.50 -0.71
N MET A 85 -8.88 -18.71 -0.35
CA MET A 85 -9.97 -17.87 -0.85
C MET A 85 -9.95 -16.49 -0.20
N LEU A 86 -10.39 -15.48 -0.96
CA LEU A 86 -10.69 -14.19 -0.37
C LEU A 86 -11.82 -14.37 0.65
N PRO A 87 -11.73 -13.76 1.85
CA PRO A 87 -12.82 -13.81 2.83
C PRO A 87 -14.14 -13.33 2.22
N THR A 88 -15.23 -14.08 2.48
CA THR A 88 -16.58 -13.69 2.05
C THR A 88 -17.09 -12.44 2.77
N ASP A 89 -16.70 -12.27 4.03
CA ASP A 89 -16.87 -11.03 4.80
C ASP A 89 -15.55 -10.26 4.80
N THR A 90 -15.49 -9.22 3.97
CA THR A 90 -14.29 -8.38 3.84
C THR A 90 -14.20 -7.28 4.89
N SER A 91 -15.22 -7.09 5.73
CA SER A 91 -15.27 -5.99 6.71
C SER A 91 -14.15 -6.07 7.74
N LYS A 92 -13.84 -7.28 8.21
CA LYS A 92 -12.74 -7.52 9.16
C LYS A 92 -11.38 -7.22 8.55
N LEU A 93 -11.19 -7.59 7.27
CA LEU A 93 -9.95 -7.30 6.56
C LEU A 93 -9.82 -5.79 6.29
N ALA A 94 -10.91 -5.11 5.91
CA ALA A 94 -10.92 -3.66 5.77
C ALA A 94 -10.55 -2.95 7.09
N THR A 95 -11.12 -3.41 8.21
CA THR A 95 -10.77 -2.90 9.55
C THR A 95 -9.30 -3.13 9.88
N HIS A 96 -8.75 -4.33 9.58
CA HIS A 96 -7.34 -4.63 9.77
C HIS A 96 -6.45 -3.71 8.93
N ILE A 97 -6.76 -3.50 7.64
CA ILE A 97 -6.03 -2.60 6.75
C ILE A 97 -6.04 -1.17 7.31
N GLY A 98 -7.20 -0.69 7.78
CA GLY A 98 -7.30 0.62 8.43
C GLY A 98 -6.45 0.75 9.69
N ALA A 99 -6.40 -0.30 10.52
CA ALA A 99 -5.56 -0.34 11.73
C ALA A 99 -4.06 -0.25 11.44
N LEU A 100 -3.63 -0.62 10.22
CA LEU A 100 -2.26 -0.46 9.73
C LEU A 100 -1.94 0.96 9.23
N GLY A 101 -2.86 1.92 9.41
CA GLY A 101 -2.70 3.31 8.95
C GLY A 101 -2.93 3.50 7.45
N ILE A 102 -3.59 2.56 6.80
CA ILE A 102 -3.90 2.60 5.37
C ILE A 102 -5.34 3.09 5.18
N ASP A 103 -5.52 4.10 4.33
CA ASP A 103 -6.81 4.56 3.80
C ASP A 103 -6.87 4.40 2.28
N ASN A 104 -8.00 4.74 1.66
CA ASN A 104 -8.19 4.60 0.21
C ASN A 104 -7.32 5.57 -0.63
N HIS A 105 -6.58 6.50 -0.01
CA HIS A 105 -5.66 7.43 -0.66
C HIS A 105 -4.19 7.06 -0.44
N SER A 106 -3.90 6.06 0.38
CA SER A 106 -2.54 5.65 0.71
C SER A 106 -1.89 4.92 -0.46
N HIS A 107 -0.62 5.21 -0.77
CA HIS A 107 0.19 4.35 -1.64
C HIS A 107 0.85 3.27 -0.77
N VAL A 108 0.46 2.02 -0.97
CA VAL A 108 0.96 0.89 -0.19
C VAL A 108 2.12 0.23 -0.93
N VAL A 109 3.27 0.08 -0.27
CA VAL A 109 4.41 -0.69 -0.79
C VAL A 109 4.57 -1.96 0.02
N LEU A 110 4.28 -3.10 -0.59
CA LEU A 110 4.41 -4.42 0.02
C LEU A 110 5.88 -4.85 0.02
N VAL A 111 6.37 -5.27 1.18
CA VAL A 111 7.77 -5.70 1.34
C VAL A 111 7.79 -7.18 1.75
N PRO A 112 7.92 -8.10 0.77
CA PRO A 112 8.13 -9.52 1.07
C PRO A 112 9.53 -9.77 1.63
N PRO A 113 9.79 -10.94 2.27
CA PRO A 113 11.15 -11.33 2.68
C PRO A 113 12.15 -11.34 1.51
N GLY A 114 11.74 -11.77 0.33
CA GLY A 114 12.56 -11.74 -0.90
C GLY A 114 13.61 -12.82 -0.99
N ARG A 115 13.47 -13.94 -0.28
CA ARG A 115 14.43 -15.05 -0.24
C ARG A 115 14.13 -16.13 -1.29
N ASN A 116 12.86 -16.25 -1.66
CA ASN A 116 12.39 -17.28 -2.60
C ASN A 116 11.08 -16.86 -3.28
N HIS A 117 10.60 -17.70 -4.22
CA HIS A 117 9.37 -17.44 -4.97
C HIS A 117 8.09 -17.44 -4.11
N GLY A 118 8.08 -18.23 -3.03
CA GLY A 118 6.94 -18.28 -2.10
C GLY A 118 6.74 -16.95 -1.37
N ASP A 119 7.84 -16.29 -0.99
CA ASP A 119 7.80 -14.95 -0.37
C ASP A 119 7.12 -13.93 -1.30
N MET A 120 7.42 -13.99 -2.60
CA MET A 120 6.76 -13.15 -3.61
C MET A 120 5.27 -13.53 -3.76
N GLY A 121 4.94 -14.81 -3.63
CA GLY A 121 3.56 -15.31 -3.67
C GLY A 121 2.66 -14.65 -2.62
N TRP A 122 3.14 -14.45 -1.40
CA TRP A 122 2.40 -13.73 -0.35
C TRP A 122 2.15 -12.27 -0.73
N ALA A 123 3.19 -11.57 -1.18
CA ALA A 123 3.06 -10.18 -1.58
C ALA A 123 2.12 -10.01 -2.78
N THR A 124 2.23 -10.86 -3.81
CA THR A 124 1.35 -10.80 -4.99
C THR A 124 -0.10 -11.13 -4.63
N ARG A 125 -0.34 -12.01 -3.66
CA ARG A 125 -1.68 -12.31 -3.18
C ARG A 125 -2.30 -11.11 -2.45
N ILE A 126 -1.55 -10.42 -1.59
CA ILE A 126 -1.99 -9.19 -0.92
C ILE A 126 -2.20 -8.07 -1.95
N TYR A 127 -1.27 -7.90 -2.90
CA TYR A 127 -1.40 -6.98 -4.03
C TYR A 127 -2.71 -7.18 -4.79
N TRP A 128 -2.98 -8.43 -5.18
CA TRP A 128 -4.23 -8.79 -5.86
C TRP A 128 -5.46 -8.45 -5.00
N THR A 129 -5.41 -8.67 -3.69
CA THR A 129 -6.51 -8.35 -2.79
C THR A 129 -6.80 -6.84 -2.78
N PHE A 130 -5.77 -5.97 -2.72
CA PHE A 130 -5.95 -4.53 -2.87
C PHE A 130 -6.60 -4.17 -4.20
N LYS A 131 -6.15 -4.79 -5.31
CA LYS A 131 -6.73 -4.56 -6.64
C LYS A 131 -8.20 -4.99 -6.71
N VAL A 132 -8.57 -6.10 -6.12
CA VAL A 132 -9.98 -6.56 -6.01
C VAL A 132 -10.82 -5.58 -5.22
N PHE A 133 -10.26 -4.92 -4.21
CA PHE A 133 -10.91 -3.87 -3.43
C PHE A 133 -10.95 -2.50 -4.13
N GLY A 134 -10.51 -2.42 -5.39
CA GLY A 134 -10.46 -1.17 -6.15
C GLY A 134 -9.34 -0.22 -5.71
N HIS A 135 -8.39 -0.70 -4.92
CA HIS A 135 -7.26 0.11 -4.46
C HIS A 135 -6.08 -0.02 -5.41
N ASP A 136 -5.92 0.97 -6.29
CA ASP A 136 -4.91 0.97 -7.36
C ASP A 136 -3.54 1.50 -6.93
N GLN A 137 -3.45 2.16 -5.78
CA GLN A 137 -2.22 2.72 -5.24
C GLN A 137 -1.47 1.66 -4.42
N VAL A 138 -1.04 0.57 -5.08
CA VAL A 138 -0.30 -0.53 -4.46
C VAL A 138 0.85 -0.98 -5.34
N SER A 139 2.01 -1.22 -4.73
CA SER A 139 3.24 -1.69 -5.37
C SER A 139 3.87 -2.80 -4.54
N ILE A 140 4.77 -3.58 -5.14
CA ILE A 140 5.62 -4.54 -4.44
C ILE A 140 7.08 -4.08 -4.57
N LEU A 141 7.84 -4.12 -3.49
CA LEU A 141 9.28 -3.88 -3.53
C LEU A 141 9.97 -5.05 -4.25
N ASN A 142 10.59 -4.75 -5.39
CA ASN A 142 11.32 -5.74 -6.17
C ASN A 142 12.49 -6.32 -5.37
N GLY A 143 12.50 -7.64 -5.19
CA GLY A 143 13.46 -8.35 -4.37
C GLY A 143 13.24 -8.20 -2.86
N GLY A 144 12.22 -7.47 -2.40
CA GLY A 144 11.78 -7.40 -1.02
C GLY A 144 12.84 -6.92 -0.02
N MET A 145 12.70 -7.37 1.22
CA MET A 145 13.62 -7.05 2.31
C MET A 145 15.06 -7.50 2.02
N ALA A 146 15.25 -8.63 1.33
CA ALA A 146 16.57 -9.12 0.95
C ALA A 146 17.30 -8.15 0.01
N ALA A 147 16.61 -7.56 -0.97
CA ALA A 147 17.17 -6.54 -1.85
C ALA A 147 17.48 -5.25 -1.09
N TRP A 148 16.57 -4.81 -0.19
CA TRP A 148 16.80 -3.64 0.65
C TRP A 148 18.05 -3.77 1.52
N ALA A 149 18.19 -4.89 2.24
CA ALA A 149 19.29 -5.15 3.16
C ALA A 149 20.65 -5.43 2.48
N LYS A 150 20.66 -5.67 1.15
CA LYS A 150 21.88 -5.89 0.37
C LYS A 150 22.74 -4.62 0.33
N ASP A 151 22.12 -3.45 0.19
CA ASP A 151 22.82 -2.17 0.32
C ASP A 151 22.91 -1.80 1.81
N LYS A 152 24.13 -1.86 2.36
CA LYS A 152 24.40 -1.56 3.78
C LYS A 152 24.19 -0.10 4.17
N THR A 153 23.99 0.79 3.21
CA THR A 153 23.65 2.20 3.45
C THR A 153 22.14 2.40 3.64
N ASN A 154 21.32 1.40 3.35
CA ASN A 154 19.90 1.47 3.61
C ASN A 154 19.60 1.33 5.10
N PRO A 155 18.79 2.23 5.68
CA PRO A 155 18.49 2.19 7.10
C PRO A 155 17.61 0.98 7.45
N LEU A 156 17.81 0.49 8.68
CA LEU A 156 17.01 -0.60 9.26
C LEU A 156 16.48 -0.17 10.62
N GLN A 157 15.31 -0.70 10.98
CA GLN A 157 14.67 -0.50 12.27
C GLN A 157 14.33 -1.87 12.89
N ALA A 158 14.32 -1.95 14.21
CA ALA A 158 13.87 -3.11 14.96
C ALA A 158 12.68 -2.72 15.87
N GLY A 159 11.95 -3.73 16.35
CA GLY A 159 10.78 -3.53 17.20
C GLY A 159 9.48 -3.37 16.42
N ALA A 160 8.35 -3.27 17.10
CA ALA A 160 7.05 -3.08 16.45
C ALA A 160 6.78 -1.61 16.15
N VAL A 161 6.25 -1.32 14.96
CA VAL A 161 5.76 0.01 14.59
C VAL A 161 4.25 0.04 14.74
N GLN A 162 3.75 1.06 15.44
CA GLN A 162 2.32 1.33 15.60
C GLN A 162 1.93 2.50 14.69
N ALA A 163 1.00 2.27 13.76
CA ALA A 163 0.43 3.32 12.94
C ALA A 163 -0.78 3.97 13.63
N ALA A 164 -1.03 5.24 13.33
CA ALA A 164 -2.32 5.85 13.64
C ALA A 164 -3.39 5.19 12.74
N ALA A 165 -4.42 4.62 13.35
CA ALA A 165 -5.49 3.95 12.62
C ALA A 165 -6.21 4.94 11.70
N LYS A 166 -6.59 4.44 10.51
CA LYS A 166 -7.39 5.15 9.51
C LYS A 166 -8.61 4.31 9.13
N THR A 167 -9.46 4.84 8.28
CA THR A 167 -10.60 4.12 7.70
C THR A 167 -10.24 3.67 6.30
N PHE A 168 -10.34 2.36 6.04
CA PHE A 168 -10.25 1.77 4.71
C PHE A 168 -11.62 1.19 4.34
N THR A 169 -12.11 1.49 3.14
CA THR A 169 -13.40 1.00 2.62
C THR A 169 -13.19 0.14 1.38
N VAL A 170 -14.00 -0.92 1.24
CA VAL A 170 -14.03 -1.87 0.12
C VAL A 170 -15.28 -1.60 -0.70
#